data_9bb5b6b29318547c534345dcd5b019a1
#
_entry.id   9bb5b6b29318547c534345dcd5b019a1
#
_cell.length_a   1.000
_cell.length_b   1.000
_cell.length_c   1.000
_cell.angle_alpha   90.00
_cell.angle_beta   90.00
_cell.angle_gamma   90.00
#
_symmetry.space_group_name_H-M   'P 1'
#
loop_
_entity.id
_entity.type
_entity.pdbx_description
1 polymer ?
#
loop_
_entity_poly.entity_id
_entity_poly.type
_entity_poly.pdbx_seq_one_letter_code
_entity_poly.pdbx_strand_id
1 'polypeptide(L)'
;MQRSEPKAGETLPVAPQEIRIWFSEPIKIGLSTFAVRDAAGKQIDQRDLRADEKDPALVRLSLPKNLSPGLYKVTWSAVAQDLHVGQGGFTFRVSP
;
A
#
# COMPACT_ATOMS: atom_id res chain seq x y z
N MET A 1 6.08 0.73 9.67
CA MET A 1 4.89 1.53 9.27
C MET A 1 4.34 2.26 10.47
N GLN A 2 4.06 3.55 10.32
CA GLN A 2 3.44 4.34 11.39
C GLN A 2 1.93 4.41 11.26
N ARG A 3 1.44 4.55 10.03
CA ARG A 3 0.00 4.52 9.76
C ARG A 3 -0.23 4.24 8.28
N SER A 4 -1.46 3.95 7.93
CA SER A 4 -1.85 3.69 6.54
C SER A 4 -3.29 4.17 6.28
N GLU A 5 -3.59 4.38 4.99
CA GLU A 5 -4.93 4.59 4.48
C GLU A 5 -5.11 3.69 3.26
N PRO A 6 -6.01 2.72 3.27
CA PRO A 6 -6.91 2.36 4.38
C PRO A 6 -6.16 1.88 5.62
N LYS A 7 -6.82 1.95 6.76
CA LYS A 7 -6.25 1.41 8.00
C LYS A 7 -6.25 -0.10 7.96
N ALA A 8 -5.27 -0.71 8.65
CA ALA A 8 -5.20 -2.16 8.74
C ALA A 8 -6.51 -2.72 9.32
N GLY A 9 -7.10 -3.68 8.62
CA GLY A 9 -8.35 -4.31 9.03
C GLY A 9 -9.62 -3.51 8.74
N GLU A 10 -9.50 -2.36 8.10
CA GLU A 10 -10.66 -1.49 7.83
C GLU A 10 -11.57 -2.08 6.77
N THR A 11 -12.88 -1.93 6.95
CA THR A 11 -13.88 -2.21 5.92
C THR A 11 -14.40 -0.89 5.38
N LEU A 12 -14.30 -0.72 4.06
CA LEU A 12 -14.64 0.52 3.39
C LEU A 12 -15.93 0.37 2.58
N PRO A 13 -16.87 1.32 2.68
CA PRO A 13 -18.09 1.28 1.86
C PRO A 13 -17.82 1.62 0.39
N VAL A 14 -16.71 2.31 0.11
CA VAL A 14 -16.31 2.71 -1.22
C VAL A 14 -14.85 2.30 -1.42
N ALA A 15 -14.52 1.75 -2.59
CA ALA A 15 -13.15 1.34 -2.90
C ALA A 15 -12.21 2.55 -2.88
N PRO A 16 -11.04 2.44 -2.24
CA PRO A 16 -10.06 3.52 -2.25
C PRO A 16 -9.42 3.64 -3.63
N GLN A 17 -8.94 4.83 -3.97
CA GLN A 17 -8.26 5.07 -5.24
C GLN A 17 -6.77 4.82 -5.16
N GLU A 18 -6.21 4.85 -3.96
CA GLU A 18 -4.80 4.56 -3.74
C GLU A 18 -4.57 4.05 -2.33
N ILE A 19 -3.42 3.40 -2.15
CA ILE A 19 -2.92 3.03 -0.83
C ILE A 19 -1.88 4.08 -0.44
N ARG A 20 -1.96 4.57 0.80
CA ARG A 20 -0.99 5.48 1.39
C ARG A 20 -0.42 4.85 2.63
N ILE A 21 0.90 4.84 2.74
CA ILE A 21 1.57 4.26 3.90
C ILE A 21 2.65 5.23 4.37
N TRP A 22 2.57 5.61 5.66
CA TRP A 22 3.54 6.51 6.29
C TRP A 22 4.55 5.69 7.08
N PHE A 23 5.82 5.92 6.78
CA PHE A 23 6.94 5.30 7.48
C PHE A 23 7.63 6.33 8.38
N SER A 24 8.54 5.86 9.23
CA SER A 24 9.27 6.75 10.15
C SER A 24 10.40 7.51 9.45
N GLU A 25 10.80 7.07 8.26
CA GLU A 25 11.85 7.72 7.48
C GLU A 25 11.62 7.53 5.99
N PRO A 26 12.30 8.32 5.13
CA PRO A 26 12.13 8.21 3.69
C PRO A 26 12.43 6.80 3.17
N ILE A 27 11.69 6.39 2.14
CA ILE A 27 11.79 5.07 1.54
C ILE A 27 12.46 5.19 0.17
N LYS A 28 13.41 4.31 -0.11
CA LYS A 28 14.05 4.20 -1.41
C LYS A 28 13.16 3.39 -2.36
N ILE A 29 12.35 4.10 -3.14
CA ILE A 29 11.34 3.48 -3.99
C ILE A 29 11.95 2.48 -4.98
N GLY A 30 13.08 2.82 -5.59
CA GLY A 30 13.73 1.95 -6.57
C GLY A 30 14.25 0.64 -6.01
N LEU A 31 14.40 0.52 -4.69
CA LEU A 31 14.88 -0.69 -4.03
C LEU A 31 13.77 -1.42 -3.28
N SER A 32 12.56 -0.88 -3.28
CA SER A 32 11.44 -1.39 -2.51
C SER A 32 10.40 -2.03 -3.41
N THR A 33 9.63 -2.97 -2.86
CA THR A 33 8.52 -3.60 -3.56
C THR A 33 7.26 -3.48 -2.71
N PHE A 34 6.16 -3.11 -3.35
CA PHE A 34 4.85 -3.05 -2.72
C PHE A 34 3.85 -3.69 -3.67
N ALA A 35 2.89 -4.41 -3.14
CA ALA A 35 1.87 -5.05 -3.94
C ALA A 35 0.55 -5.09 -3.20
N VAL A 36 -0.54 -4.95 -3.95
CA VAL A 36 -1.89 -5.17 -3.43
C VAL A 36 -2.47 -6.35 -4.22
N ARG A 37 -2.93 -7.36 -3.49
CA ARG A 37 -3.50 -8.57 -4.09
C ARG A 37 -4.93 -8.75 -3.64
N ASP A 38 -5.75 -9.30 -4.54
CA ASP A 38 -7.13 -9.67 -4.22
C ASP A 38 -7.17 -11.00 -3.46
N ALA A 39 -8.38 -11.47 -3.15
CA ALA A 39 -8.57 -12.69 -2.37
C ALA A 39 -8.06 -13.94 -3.12
N ALA A 40 -7.95 -13.88 -4.44
CA ALA A 40 -7.41 -14.97 -5.25
C ALA A 40 -5.89 -14.92 -5.36
N GLY A 41 -5.24 -13.90 -4.76
CA GLY A 41 -3.79 -13.74 -4.82
C GLY A 41 -3.29 -12.99 -6.03
N LYS A 42 -4.18 -12.45 -6.86
CA LYS A 42 -3.79 -11.69 -8.05
C LYS A 42 -3.39 -10.28 -7.67
N GLN A 43 -2.23 -9.82 -8.15
CA GLN A 43 -1.80 -8.44 -7.95
C GLN A 43 -2.66 -7.51 -8.79
N ILE A 44 -3.28 -6.52 -8.15
CA ILE A 44 -4.26 -5.66 -8.81
C ILE A 44 -3.88 -4.17 -8.76
N ASP A 45 -2.78 -3.79 -8.12
CA ASP A 45 -2.35 -2.40 -8.09
C ASP A 45 -1.83 -1.95 -9.47
N GLN A 46 -1.73 -0.64 -9.65
CA GLN A 46 -1.33 -0.04 -10.93
C GLN A 46 0.18 -0.07 -11.16
N ARG A 47 0.97 -0.58 -10.21
CA ARG A 47 2.43 -0.71 -10.30
C ARG A 47 3.12 0.64 -10.50
N ASP A 48 2.55 1.69 -9.90
CA ASP A 48 3.06 3.06 -9.99
C ASP A 48 3.61 3.56 -8.66
N LEU A 49 4.24 2.67 -7.91
CA LEU A 49 4.80 2.99 -6.60
C LEU A 49 5.63 4.27 -6.64
N ARG A 50 5.35 5.19 -5.71
CA ARG A 50 6.05 6.45 -5.64
C ARG A 50 6.04 7.02 -4.23
N ALA A 51 7.02 7.86 -3.93
CA ALA A 51 7.01 8.66 -2.71
C ALA A 51 6.18 9.92 -2.96
N ASP A 52 5.52 10.41 -1.91
CA ASP A 52 4.82 11.70 -1.98
C ASP A 52 5.83 12.83 -2.21
N GLU A 53 5.45 13.81 -3.03
CA GLU A 53 6.35 14.91 -3.38
C GLU A 53 6.74 15.77 -2.16
N LYS A 54 5.84 15.88 -1.19
CA LYS A 54 6.03 16.72 -0.01
C LYS A 54 6.54 15.95 1.19
N ASP A 55 6.34 14.62 1.21
CA ASP A 55 6.73 13.78 2.33
C ASP A 55 7.36 12.49 1.81
N PRO A 56 8.68 12.41 1.75
CA PRO A 56 9.35 11.22 1.20
C PRO A 56 9.18 9.96 2.07
N ALA A 57 8.65 10.09 3.28
CA ALA A 57 8.31 8.95 4.12
C ALA A 57 6.88 8.44 3.86
N LEU A 58 6.11 9.14 3.04
CA LEU A 58 4.78 8.71 2.60
C LEU A 58 4.90 8.02 1.24
N VAL A 59 4.49 6.77 1.19
CA VAL A 59 4.51 5.98 -0.05
C VAL A 59 3.09 5.87 -0.58
N ARG A 60 2.93 6.05 -1.88
CA ARG A 60 1.64 5.97 -2.58
C ARG A 60 1.68 4.87 -3.64
N LEU A 61 0.56 4.17 -3.78
CA LEU A 61 0.39 3.12 -4.78
C LEU A 61 -1.07 3.16 -5.25
N SER A 62 -1.29 3.42 -6.54
CA SER A 62 -2.62 3.58 -7.09
C SER A 62 -3.32 2.25 -7.29
N LEU A 63 -4.63 2.27 -7.16
CA LEU A 63 -5.51 1.12 -7.35
C LEU A 63 -6.39 1.35 -8.58
N PRO A 64 -6.88 0.26 -9.20
CA PRO A 64 -7.86 0.38 -10.29
C PRO A 64 -9.13 1.10 -9.83
N LYS A 65 -9.80 1.75 -10.76
CA LYS A 65 -10.99 2.56 -10.45
C LYS A 65 -12.17 1.74 -9.95
N ASN A 66 -12.29 0.49 -10.36
CA ASN A 66 -13.49 -0.32 -10.12
C ASN A 66 -13.14 -1.60 -9.37
N LEU A 67 -12.57 -1.44 -8.16
CA LEU A 67 -12.30 -2.60 -7.33
C LEU A 67 -13.61 -3.26 -6.90
N SER A 68 -13.67 -4.57 -7.11
CA SER A 68 -14.81 -5.37 -6.65
C SER A 68 -14.83 -5.45 -5.13
N PRO A 69 -16.02 -5.62 -4.53
CA PRO A 69 -16.08 -5.93 -3.10
C PRO A 69 -15.28 -7.18 -2.77
N GLY A 70 -14.66 -7.20 -1.61
CA GLY A 70 -13.89 -8.33 -1.14
C GLY A 70 -12.70 -7.94 -0.30
N LEU A 71 -11.88 -8.94 -0.01
CA LEU A 71 -10.69 -8.79 0.83
C LEU A 71 -9.47 -8.50 -0.04
N TYR A 72 -8.68 -7.52 0.37
CA TYR A 72 -7.43 -7.15 -0.30
C TYR A 72 -6.28 -7.19 0.68
N LYS A 73 -5.11 -7.63 0.20
CA LYS A 73 -3.91 -7.72 1.03
C LYS A 73 -2.81 -6.84 0.46
N VAL A 74 -2.28 -5.96 1.30
CA VAL A 74 -1.13 -5.11 0.97
C VAL A 74 0.09 -5.73 1.61
N THR A 75 1.16 -5.92 0.82
CA THR A 75 2.43 -6.45 1.31
C THR A 75 3.57 -5.60 0.79
N TRP A 76 4.68 -5.54 1.54
CA TRP A 76 5.84 -4.79 1.10
C TRP A 76 7.15 -5.34 1.64
N SER A 77 8.21 -5.03 0.90
CA SER A 77 9.58 -5.04 1.36
C SER A 77 10.10 -3.63 1.12
N ALA A 78 10.22 -2.84 2.18
CA ALA A 78 10.55 -1.43 2.10
C ALA A 78 12.00 -1.21 2.54
N VAL A 79 12.79 -0.55 1.67
CA VAL A 79 14.17 -0.20 1.98
C VAL A 79 14.20 1.26 2.39
N ALA A 80 14.62 1.51 3.62
CA ALA A 80 14.71 2.86 4.16
C ALA A 80 16.00 3.55 3.68
N GLN A 81 16.09 4.85 3.94
CA GLN A 81 17.23 5.64 3.50
C GLN A 81 18.56 5.14 4.07
N ASP A 82 18.55 4.54 5.26
CA ASP A 82 19.72 3.94 5.89
C ASP A 82 19.99 2.50 5.43
N LEU A 83 19.27 2.04 4.42
CA LEU A 83 19.34 0.70 3.82
C LEU A 83 18.81 -0.43 4.70
N HIS A 84 18.16 -0.14 5.81
CA HIS A 84 17.41 -1.13 6.55
C HIS A 84 16.20 -1.60 5.73
N VAL A 85 15.96 -2.90 5.71
CA VAL A 85 14.81 -3.49 5.01
C VAL A 85 13.75 -3.87 6.04
N GLY A 86 12.54 -3.33 5.86
CA GLY A 86 11.41 -3.69 6.67
C GLY A 86 10.36 -4.39 5.83
N GLN A 87 9.89 -5.55 6.28
CA GLN A 87 8.80 -6.27 5.63
C GLN A 87 7.54 -6.13 6.44
N GLY A 88 6.40 -6.05 5.77
CA GLY A 88 5.13 -5.93 6.45
C GLY A 88 3.95 -6.09 5.53
N GLY A 89 2.77 -5.92 6.09
CA GLY A 89 1.55 -6.01 5.33
C GLY A 89 0.33 -5.78 6.21
N PHE A 90 -0.80 -5.56 5.55
CA PHE A 90 -2.08 -5.50 6.22
C PHE A 90 -3.18 -5.83 5.21
N THR A 91 -4.38 -6.05 5.71
CA THR A 91 -5.55 -6.30 4.88
C THR A 91 -6.56 -5.19 5.05
N PHE A 92 -7.37 -4.99 4.02
CA PHE A 92 -8.57 -4.16 4.11
C PHE A 92 -9.66 -4.83 3.30
N ARG A 93 -10.89 -4.43 3.51
CA ARG A 93 -12.05 -5.00 2.84
C ARG A 93 -12.88 -3.90 2.21
N VAL A 94 -13.38 -4.16 1.01
CA VAL A 94 -14.37 -3.30 0.37
C VAL A 94 -15.71 -4.02 0.48
N SER A 95 -16.69 -3.36 1.10
CA SER A 95 -18.01 -3.95 1.28
C SER A 95 -18.83 -3.86 -0.02
N PRO A 96 -19.77 -4.80 -0.22
CA PRO A 96 -20.66 -4.75 -1.38
C PRO A 96 -21.56 -3.53 -1.38
#